data_e13d991377362f4195a00193e5d6ab6a
#
_entry.id   e13d991377362f4195a00193e5d6ab6a
#
_cell.length_a   1.000
_cell.length_b   1.000
_cell.length_c   1.000
_cell.angle_alpha   90.00
_cell.angle_beta   90.00
_cell.angle_gamma   90.00
#
_symmetry.space_group_name_H-M   'P 1'
#
loop_
_entity.id
_entity.type
_entity.pdbx_description
1 polymer ?
#
loop_
_entity_poly.entity_id
_entity_poly.type
_entity_poly.pdbx_seq_one_letter_code
_entity_poly.pdbx_strand_id
1 'polypeptide(L)'
;MEAFKSAYDRNFFKKHGLGAVTYFNERYFGEDKIVRHPFCDYPGFIEGLLRPKIDINEAVEQVPLDIEGKRQLLKLLMSDPTTLGVEKSQWRRYVREVSYFDYMRDTLGVVDPLIHRMARQSIVDYGGVPDVMTINGALEGGALGMNAATWKEVLDDGAYQNYIDRKDGTYAVEEPFIEHYPDGNATIARMLVKKLIPNVGKGDNVEEIILSKFNYHQLDKKNSNVRLRLNSTAINIEHETDASNSDYVYTDYIKNEIPYRVKSKNVILACYNMMIPHIVNNLPQDQYQELMKLTKIPLQYSTIGLRNWRAVKEAGIGMAMSPGNMHQAVNMDFPTSMGGYEYTNSPNDPCILHMRCCLQGDTHGAPAIQQFKEARYRMLGKKFSDYEAEIREHLTGMLPRNYFNFDRDVASITVNRWAHGYSHGKVNEIGI
;
A
#
# COMPACT_ATOMS: atom_id res chain seq x y z
N MET A 1 -15.50 11.74 -13.61
CA MET A 1 -14.67 10.64 -14.14
C MET A 1 -13.94 11.02 -15.43
N GLU A 2 -14.56 11.59 -16.45
CA GLU A 2 -13.84 11.99 -17.68
C GLU A 2 -12.70 12.99 -17.45
N ALA A 3 -12.88 13.96 -16.56
CA ALA A 3 -11.82 14.93 -16.22
C ALA A 3 -10.54 14.26 -15.66
N PHE A 4 -10.67 13.15 -14.93
CA PHE A 4 -9.53 12.40 -14.43
C PHE A 4 -8.77 11.64 -15.52
N LYS A 5 -9.51 11.02 -16.44
CA LYS A 5 -8.91 10.29 -17.57
C LYS A 5 -8.06 11.20 -18.44
N SER A 6 -8.40 12.49 -18.54
CA SER A 6 -7.64 13.49 -19.29
C SER A 6 -6.48 14.11 -18.50
N ALA A 7 -6.52 14.05 -17.16
CA ALA A 7 -5.50 14.65 -16.30
C ALA A 7 -4.25 13.77 -16.11
N TYR A 8 -4.37 12.45 -16.31
CA TYR A 8 -3.27 11.49 -16.18
C TYR A 8 -2.49 11.37 -17.50
N ASP A 9 -1.20 11.68 -17.51
CA ASP A 9 -0.33 11.45 -18.69
C ASP A 9 0.07 9.98 -18.78
N ARG A 10 -0.70 9.18 -19.51
CA ARG A 10 -0.49 7.75 -19.73
C ARG A 10 0.83 7.41 -20.44
N ASN A 11 1.45 8.39 -21.09
CA ASN A 11 2.68 8.20 -21.85
C ASN A 11 3.92 8.67 -21.09
N PHE A 12 3.79 9.26 -19.90
CA PHE A 12 4.89 9.86 -19.16
C PHE A 12 6.06 8.87 -18.96
N PHE A 13 5.80 7.74 -18.35
CA PHE A 13 6.84 6.73 -18.06
C PHE A 13 7.48 6.20 -19.34
N LYS A 14 6.66 5.88 -20.35
CA LYS A 14 7.15 5.42 -21.66
C LYS A 14 7.99 6.47 -22.36
N LYS A 15 7.53 7.72 -22.42
CA LYS A 15 8.23 8.87 -23.01
C LYS A 15 9.61 9.07 -22.38
N HIS A 16 9.72 8.85 -21.10
CA HIS A 16 10.97 9.03 -20.37
C HIS A 16 11.78 7.73 -20.19
N GLY A 17 11.34 6.59 -20.73
CA GLY A 17 12.06 5.33 -20.64
C GLY A 17 12.13 4.75 -19.23
N LEU A 18 11.07 4.99 -18.42
CA LEU A 18 11.00 4.58 -17.03
C LEU A 18 10.21 3.27 -16.87
N GLY A 19 10.81 2.31 -16.19
CA GLY A 19 10.24 0.97 -16.02
C GLY A 19 10.21 0.50 -14.59
N ALA A 20 9.77 -0.75 -14.41
CA ALA A 20 9.80 -1.46 -13.16
C ALA A 20 11.11 -2.25 -13.01
N VAL A 21 11.73 -2.16 -11.84
CA VAL A 21 13.02 -2.79 -11.52
C VAL A 21 12.99 -3.41 -10.12
N THR A 22 14.02 -4.18 -9.79
CA THR A 22 14.32 -4.56 -8.41
C THR A 22 15.69 -4.00 -8.01
N TYR A 23 15.75 -3.33 -6.86
CA TYR A 23 16.96 -2.87 -6.21
C TYR A 23 17.34 -3.79 -5.07
N PHE A 24 18.49 -4.41 -5.16
CA PHE A 24 19.13 -5.22 -4.12
C PHE A 24 20.16 -4.35 -3.38
N ASN A 25 20.12 -4.33 -2.05
CA ASN A 25 21.04 -3.55 -1.25
C ASN A 25 22.26 -4.35 -0.79
N GLU A 26 23.39 -3.67 -0.59
CA GLU A 26 24.63 -4.27 -0.13
C GLU A 26 24.47 -5.00 1.22
N ARG A 27 23.65 -4.45 2.12
CA ARG A 27 23.48 -4.98 3.49
C ARG A 27 23.01 -6.44 3.56
N TYR A 28 22.11 -6.84 2.65
CA TYR A 28 21.52 -8.18 2.65
C TYR A 28 21.99 -9.03 1.48
N PHE A 29 22.32 -8.39 0.37
CA PHE A 29 22.66 -9.08 -0.88
C PHE A 29 24.14 -8.94 -1.27
N GLY A 30 24.95 -8.24 -0.45
CA GLY A 30 26.40 -8.12 -0.64
C GLY A 30 26.84 -7.05 -1.64
N GLU A 31 25.91 -6.48 -2.40
CA GLU A 31 26.17 -5.37 -3.33
C GLU A 31 24.92 -4.51 -3.54
N ASP A 32 25.11 -3.23 -3.86
CA ASP A 32 24.05 -2.36 -4.38
C ASP A 32 23.85 -2.62 -5.85
N LYS A 33 22.69 -3.17 -6.25
CA LYS A 33 22.45 -3.59 -7.64
C LYS A 33 21.00 -3.39 -8.07
N ILE A 34 20.83 -2.86 -9.28
CA ILE A 34 19.53 -2.81 -9.95
C ILE A 34 19.45 -3.92 -10.99
N VAL A 35 18.41 -4.74 -10.88
CA VAL A 35 18.02 -5.69 -11.92
C VAL A 35 16.77 -5.15 -12.61
N ARG A 36 16.79 -5.08 -13.95
CA ARG A 36 15.69 -4.49 -14.74
C ARG A 36 14.52 -5.46 -14.93
N HIS A 37 14.09 -6.03 -13.82
CA HIS A 37 12.94 -6.92 -13.71
C HIS A 37 12.34 -6.79 -12.28
N PRO A 38 11.02 -6.64 -12.11
CA PRO A 38 10.40 -6.52 -10.79
C PRO A 38 10.22 -7.86 -10.07
N PHE A 39 10.32 -8.99 -10.77
CA PHE A 39 10.09 -10.37 -10.31
C PHE A 39 8.68 -10.65 -9.73
N CYS A 40 7.78 -9.69 -9.80
CA CYS A 40 6.40 -9.78 -9.32
C CYS A 40 5.48 -8.96 -10.25
N ASP A 41 4.17 -9.18 -10.17
CA ASP A 41 3.19 -8.46 -10.99
C ASP A 41 2.71 -7.15 -10.35
N TYR A 42 3.16 -6.86 -9.12
CA TYR A 42 2.77 -5.68 -8.36
C TYR A 42 2.90 -4.34 -9.13
N PRO A 43 3.96 -4.08 -9.92
CA PRO A 43 4.05 -2.86 -10.72
C PRO A 43 2.94 -2.64 -11.73
N GLY A 44 2.21 -3.69 -12.08
CA GLY A 44 1.12 -3.62 -13.06
C GLY A 44 -0.01 -2.65 -12.72
N PHE A 45 -0.13 -2.20 -11.45
CA PHE A 45 -1.11 -1.19 -11.05
C PHE A 45 -0.74 0.23 -11.50
N ILE A 46 0.52 0.49 -11.90
CA ILE A 46 0.96 1.80 -12.41
C ILE A 46 0.92 1.80 -13.92
N GLU A 47 -0.03 2.51 -14.49
CA GLU A 47 -0.17 2.60 -15.94
C GLU A 47 1.02 3.30 -16.61
N GLY A 48 1.47 2.75 -17.71
CA GLY A 48 2.50 3.34 -18.56
C GLY A 48 3.94 3.01 -18.19
N LEU A 49 4.19 2.31 -17.06
CA LEU A 49 5.52 1.78 -16.77
C LEU A 49 5.97 0.80 -17.86
N LEU A 50 7.25 0.90 -18.23
CA LEU A 50 7.83 -0.04 -19.18
C LEU A 50 7.99 -1.43 -18.53
N ARG A 51 7.58 -2.46 -19.27
CA ARG A 51 7.84 -3.85 -18.91
C ARG A 51 9.33 -4.19 -19.11
N PRO A 52 9.85 -5.17 -18.36
CA PRO A 52 11.22 -5.64 -18.58
C PRO A 52 11.40 -6.16 -20.01
N LYS A 53 12.55 -5.88 -20.60
CA LYS A 53 12.93 -6.35 -21.93
C LYS A 53 13.79 -7.60 -21.89
N ILE A 54 14.33 -7.93 -20.72
CA ILE A 54 15.11 -9.15 -20.49
C ILE A 54 14.16 -10.31 -20.16
N ASP A 55 14.51 -11.53 -20.58
CA ASP A 55 13.77 -12.70 -20.14
C ASP A 55 14.04 -13.04 -18.67
N ILE A 56 13.22 -13.93 -18.11
CA ILE A 56 13.29 -14.25 -16.69
C ILE A 56 14.60 -14.96 -16.30
N ASN A 57 15.19 -15.78 -17.17
CA ASN A 57 16.45 -16.47 -16.90
C ASN A 57 17.60 -15.47 -16.86
N GLU A 58 17.65 -14.56 -17.85
CA GLU A 58 18.64 -13.48 -17.89
C GLU A 58 18.51 -12.56 -16.66
N ALA A 59 17.29 -12.27 -16.24
CA ALA A 59 17.03 -11.46 -15.04
C ALA A 59 17.52 -12.18 -13.77
N VAL A 60 17.25 -13.47 -13.61
CA VAL A 60 17.68 -14.26 -12.45
C VAL A 60 19.20 -14.37 -12.39
N GLU A 61 19.88 -14.50 -13.54
CA GLU A 61 21.36 -14.50 -13.54
C GLU A 61 21.98 -13.21 -12.98
N GLN A 62 21.27 -12.09 -13.06
CA GLN A 62 21.74 -10.81 -12.52
C GLN A 62 21.44 -10.65 -11.03
N VAL A 63 20.55 -11.47 -10.42
CA VAL A 63 20.25 -11.39 -9.00
C VAL A 63 21.48 -11.77 -8.17
N PRO A 64 21.85 -11.01 -7.13
CA PRO A 64 23.01 -11.32 -6.27
C PRO A 64 22.70 -12.46 -5.29
N LEU A 65 22.50 -13.64 -5.83
CA LEU A 65 22.33 -14.92 -5.14
C LEU A 65 23.42 -15.89 -5.63
N ASP A 66 23.72 -16.90 -4.83
CA ASP A 66 24.56 -18.00 -5.29
C ASP A 66 23.81 -18.89 -6.32
N ILE A 67 24.49 -19.88 -6.88
CA ILE A 67 23.95 -20.76 -7.92
C ILE A 67 22.69 -21.49 -7.45
N GLU A 68 22.68 -21.96 -6.19
CA GLU A 68 21.53 -22.68 -5.65
C GLU A 68 20.36 -21.75 -5.38
N GLY A 69 20.60 -20.54 -4.83
CA GLY A 69 19.60 -19.51 -4.67
C GLY A 69 18.95 -19.10 -6.00
N LYS A 70 19.74 -18.90 -7.07
CA LYS A 70 19.22 -18.63 -8.41
C LYS A 70 18.35 -19.76 -8.93
N ARG A 71 18.76 -21.02 -8.74
CA ARG A 71 17.98 -22.19 -9.13
C ARG A 71 16.64 -22.24 -8.39
N GLN A 72 16.62 -21.97 -7.09
CA GLN A 72 15.39 -21.93 -6.29
C GLN A 72 14.50 -20.76 -6.70
N LEU A 73 15.07 -19.58 -6.93
CA LEU A 73 14.31 -18.41 -7.40
C LEU A 73 13.64 -18.72 -8.75
N LEU A 74 14.38 -19.27 -9.69
CA LEU A 74 13.84 -19.63 -11.01
C LEU A 74 12.70 -20.64 -10.89
N LYS A 75 12.85 -21.66 -10.01
CA LYS A 75 11.78 -22.63 -9.73
C LYS A 75 10.49 -21.98 -9.24
N LEU A 76 10.60 -20.99 -8.35
CA LEU A 76 9.44 -20.23 -7.86
C LEU A 76 8.81 -19.39 -8.98
N LEU A 77 9.63 -18.69 -9.77
CA LEU A 77 9.16 -17.79 -10.82
C LEU A 77 8.50 -18.53 -12.00
N MET A 78 8.87 -19.78 -12.22
CA MET A 78 8.30 -20.64 -13.26
C MET A 78 7.23 -21.61 -12.73
N SER A 79 6.80 -21.46 -11.49
CA SER A 79 5.76 -22.31 -10.92
C SER A 79 4.39 -22.03 -11.53
N ASP A 80 3.58 -23.07 -11.61
CA ASP A 80 2.22 -23.06 -12.12
C ASP A 80 1.32 -24.01 -11.27
N PRO A 81 0.02 -24.10 -11.53
CA PRO A 81 -0.87 -24.95 -10.74
C PRO A 81 -0.49 -26.44 -10.72
N THR A 82 0.25 -26.94 -11.72
CA THR A 82 0.70 -28.35 -11.75
C THR A 82 1.73 -28.64 -10.66
N THR A 83 2.40 -27.61 -10.15
CA THR A 83 3.38 -27.73 -9.06
C THR A 83 2.74 -27.92 -7.68
N LEU A 84 1.41 -27.79 -7.55
CA LEU A 84 0.70 -27.95 -6.29
C LEU A 84 0.74 -29.37 -5.71
N GLY A 85 1.05 -30.38 -6.55
CA GLY A 85 1.15 -31.77 -6.09
C GLY A 85 -0.18 -32.44 -5.74
N VAL A 86 -1.31 -31.83 -6.12
CA VAL A 86 -2.67 -32.35 -5.90
C VAL A 86 -3.45 -32.39 -7.22
N GLU A 87 -4.53 -33.18 -7.24
CA GLU A 87 -5.40 -33.31 -8.42
C GLU A 87 -6.03 -31.95 -8.81
N LYS A 88 -6.25 -31.72 -10.11
CA LYS A 88 -6.79 -30.46 -10.66
C LYS A 88 -8.10 -30.04 -10.00
N SER A 89 -8.96 -30.97 -9.63
CA SER A 89 -10.22 -30.72 -8.91
C SER A 89 -10.03 -30.09 -7.52
N GLN A 90 -8.83 -30.22 -6.94
CA GLN A 90 -8.50 -29.71 -5.60
C GLN A 90 -7.72 -28.38 -5.64
N TRP A 91 -7.25 -27.93 -6.81
CA TRP A 91 -6.38 -26.75 -6.93
C TRP A 91 -6.98 -25.50 -6.27
N ARG A 92 -8.24 -25.16 -6.59
CA ARG A 92 -8.91 -23.96 -6.03
C ARG A 92 -9.04 -24.01 -4.52
N ARG A 93 -9.28 -25.18 -3.96
CA ARG A 93 -9.31 -25.37 -2.51
C ARG A 93 -7.93 -25.25 -1.90
N TYR A 94 -6.93 -25.92 -2.50
CA TYR A 94 -5.54 -25.90 -2.01
C TYR A 94 -4.98 -24.48 -1.92
N VAL A 95 -5.12 -23.65 -2.95
CA VAL A 95 -4.60 -22.26 -2.96
C VAL A 95 -5.26 -21.35 -1.93
N ARG A 96 -6.45 -21.70 -1.43
CA ARG A 96 -7.18 -20.95 -0.39
C ARG A 96 -6.88 -21.43 1.03
N GLU A 97 -6.39 -22.65 1.19
CA GLU A 97 -6.15 -23.26 2.50
C GLU A 97 -4.66 -23.26 2.88
N VAL A 98 -3.74 -23.31 1.92
CA VAL A 98 -2.30 -23.42 2.15
C VAL A 98 -1.67 -22.04 2.16
N SER A 99 -0.76 -21.80 3.12
CA SER A 99 0.00 -20.54 3.14
C SER A 99 1.00 -20.47 1.97
N TYR A 100 1.25 -19.26 1.49
CA TYR A 100 2.23 -19.05 0.44
C TYR A 100 3.64 -19.47 0.90
N PHE A 101 3.94 -19.30 2.18
CA PHE A 101 5.21 -19.74 2.76
C PHE A 101 5.36 -21.28 2.75
N ASP A 102 4.34 -22.01 3.20
CA ASP A 102 4.39 -23.48 3.20
C ASP A 102 4.45 -24.05 1.79
N TYR A 103 3.76 -23.43 0.83
CA TYR A 103 3.90 -23.77 -0.58
C TYR A 103 5.33 -23.61 -1.07
N MET A 104 5.98 -22.47 -0.80
CA MET A 104 7.39 -22.26 -1.21
C MET A 104 8.30 -23.30 -0.57
N ARG A 105 8.20 -23.47 0.76
CA ARG A 105 9.10 -24.34 1.53
C ARG A 105 8.85 -25.82 1.26
N ASP A 106 7.62 -26.28 1.46
CA ASP A 106 7.29 -27.71 1.56
C ASP A 106 6.93 -28.31 0.19
N THR A 107 6.30 -27.55 -0.69
CA THR A 107 5.90 -28.02 -2.02
C THR A 107 6.98 -27.76 -3.06
N LEU A 108 7.51 -26.55 -3.11
CA LEU A 108 8.56 -26.21 -4.07
C LEU A 108 9.98 -26.49 -3.57
N GLY A 109 10.21 -26.66 -2.27
CA GLY A 109 11.56 -26.80 -1.71
C GLY A 109 12.40 -25.53 -1.86
N VAL A 110 11.77 -24.36 -1.88
CA VAL A 110 12.43 -23.05 -1.86
C VAL A 110 12.68 -22.69 -0.41
N VAL A 111 13.92 -22.82 0.02
CA VAL A 111 14.34 -22.64 1.42
C VAL A 111 15.38 -21.53 1.63
N ASP A 112 15.87 -20.94 0.55
CA ASP A 112 16.84 -19.83 0.62
C ASP A 112 16.22 -18.63 1.35
N PRO A 113 16.87 -18.13 2.44
CA PRO A 113 16.33 -17.05 3.25
C PRO A 113 16.26 -15.71 2.51
N LEU A 114 17.08 -15.47 1.49
CA LEU A 114 17.03 -14.25 0.68
C LEU A 114 15.81 -14.28 -0.27
N ILE A 115 15.45 -15.45 -0.80
CA ILE A 115 14.22 -15.60 -1.60
C ILE A 115 12.99 -15.39 -0.72
N HIS A 116 12.99 -15.96 0.49
CA HIS A 116 11.90 -15.71 1.46
C HIS A 116 11.80 -14.23 1.82
N ARG A 117 12.93 -13.52 1.93
CA ARG A 117 12.96 -12.07 2.12
C ARG A 117 12.37 -11.33 0.91
N MET A 118 12.70 -11.72 -0.31
CA MET A 118 12.11 -11.17 -1.53
C MET A 118 10.59 -11.39 -1.55
N ALA A 119 10.14 -12.61 -1.28
CA ALA A 119 8.72 -12.96 -1.24
C ALA A 119 7.96 -12.17 -0.17
N ARG A 120 8.55 -12.04 1.02
CA ARG A 120 7.97 -11.31 2.15
C ARG A 120 7.77 -9.82 1.86
N GLN A 121 8.58 -9.25 0.97
CA GLN A 121 8.56 -7.83 0.63
C GLN A 121 7.97 -7.53 -0.75
N SER A 122 7.52 -8.54 -1.48
CA SER A 122 6.96 -8.35 -2.83
C SER A 122 5.54 -7.79 -2.82
N ILE A 123 4.82 -7.87 -1.70
CA ILE A 123 3.45 -7.37 -1.57
C ILE A 123 3.44 -6.20 -0.59
N VAL A 124 3.44 -4.99 -1.14
CA VAL A 124 3.64 -3.77 -0.34
C VAL A 124 2.35 -3.25 0.27
N ASP A 125 1.30 -3.11 -0.52
CA ASP A 125 0.10 -2.41 -0.07
C ASP A 125 -0.91 -3.34 0.62
N TYR A 126 -0.87 -4.62 0.31
CA TYR A 126 -1.76 -5.61 0.95
C TYR A 126 -1.18 -6.21 2.22
N GLY A 127 0.10 -5.95 2.50
CA GLY A 127 0.77 -6.27 3.75
C GLY A 127 0.76 -7.74 4.13
N GLY A 128 0.63 -8.60 3.14
CA GLY A 128 0.62 -10.03 3.39
C GLY A 128 1.97 -10.51 3.88
N VAL A 129 1.95 -11.24 4.99
CA VAL A 129 3.11 -12.02 5.43
C VAL A 129 2.94 -13.41 4.84
N PRO A 130 3.92 -13.94 4.09
CA PRO A 130 3.79 -15.24 3.38
C PRO A 130 3.32 -16.40 4.25
N ASP A 131 3.66 -16.40 5.54
CA ASP A 131 3.31 -17.44 6.51
C ASP A 131 1.86 -17.35 7.02
N VAL A 132 1.17 -16.22 6.81
CA VAL A 132 -0.24 -16.03 7.18
C VAL A 132 -1.11 -15.60 6.00
N MET A 133 -0.54 -15.56 4.81
CA MET A 133 -1.23 -15.30 3.55
C MET A 133 -1.40 -16.61 2.78
N THR A 134 -2.57 -16.84 2.21
CA THR A 134 -2.79 -17.98 1.31
C THR A 134 -2.09 -17.78 -0.02
N ILE A 135 -1.90 -18.87 -0.78
CA ILE A 135 -1.43 -18.80 -2.17
C ILE A 135 -2.37 -17.91 -3.00
N ASN A 136 -3.70 -18.01 -2.79
CA ASN A 136 -4.68 -17.16 -3.46
C ASN A 136 -4.46 -15.67 -3.16
N GLY A 137 -4.23 -15.32 -1.89
CA GLY A 137 -3.89 -13.94 -1.51
C GLY A 137 -2.58 -13.45 -2.13
N ALA A 138 -1.58 -14.32 -2.25
CA ALA A 138 -0.32 -14.02 -2.92
C ALA A 138 -0.49 -13.77 -4.43
N LEU A 139 -1.37 -14.53 -5.08
CA LEU A 139 -1.75 -14.35 -6.48
C LEU A 139 -2.49 -13.02 -6.69
N GLU A 140 -3.49 -12.71 -5.86
CA GLU A 140 -4.24 -11.45 -5.92
C GLU A 140 -3.34 -10.23 -5.70
N GLY A 141 -2.31 -10.36 -4.85
CA GLY A 141 -1.34 -9.30 -4.58
C GLY A 141 -0.20 -9.21 -5.59
N GLY A 142 -0.13 -10.11 -6.58
CA GLY A 142 0.97 -10.16 -7.54
C GLY A 142 2.33 -10.43 -6.90
N ALA A 143 2.39 -11.33 -5.90
CA ALA A 143 3.60 -11.66 -5.16
C ALA A 143 4.72 -12.21 -6.03
N LEU A 144 5.92 -12.35 -5.46
CA LEU A 144 7.09 -12.96 -6.11
C LEU A 144 6.72 -14.33 -6.72
N GLY A 145 6.88 -14.49 -8.03
CA GLY A 145 6.56 -15.73 -8.74
C GLY A 145 5.07 -16.04 -8.90
N MET A 146 4.18 -15.22 -8.36
CA MET A 146 2.73 -15.41 -8.47
C MET A 146 2.17 -14.63 -9.65
N ASN A 147 2.35 -15.19 -10.85
CA ASN A 147 1.89 -14.58 -12.10
C ASN A 147 0.45 -14.97 -12.41
N ALA A 148 -0.45 -14.00 -12.48
CA ALA A 148 -1.87 -14.23 -12.73
C ALA A 148 -2.17 -14.96 -14.05
N ALA A 149 -1.44 -14.65 -15.12
CA ALA A 149 -1.65 -15.31 -16.42
C ALA A 149 -1.30 -16.79 -16.38
N THR A 150 -0.24 -17.18 -15.67
CA THR A 150 0.17 -18.56 -15.47
C THR A 150 -0.80 -19.33 -14.57
N TRP A 151 -1.32 -18.67 -13.55
CA TRP A 151 -2.19 -19.26 -12.53
C TRP A 151 -3.70 -19.07 -12.78
N LYS A 152 -4.10 -18.63 -13.97
CA LYS A 152 -5.49 -18.31 -14.33
C LYS A 152 -6.52 -19.41 -14.03
N GLU A 153 -6.13 -20.69 -14.08
CA GLU A 153 -7.04 -21.82 -13.86
C GLU A 153 -7.51 -21.98 -12.40
N VAL A 154 -6.77 -21.43 -11.44
CA VAL A 154 -7.11 -21.47 -10.02
C VAL A 154 -7.76 -20.19 -9.53
N LEU A 155 -7.73 -19.13 -10.36
CA LEU A 155 -8.30 -17.83 -10.04
C LEU A 155 -9.76 -17.76 -10.44
N ASP A 156 -10.56 -17.01 -9.71
CA ASP A 156 -11.95 -16.74 -10.10
C ASP A 156 -11.96 -15.71 -11.24
N ASP A 157 -12.86 -15.90 -12.22
CA ASP A 157 -12.90 -15.14 -13.48
C ASP A 157 -13.01 -13.61 -13.33
N GLY A 158 -13.28 -13.08 -12.12
CA GLY A 158 -13.39 -11.64 -11.84
C GLY A 158 -12.13 -10.96 -11.30
N ALA A 159 -11.16 -11.70 -10.77
CA ALA A 159 -10.05 -11.10 -10.03
C ALA A 159 -8.92 -10.52 -10.92
N TYR A 160 -8.85 -10.91 -12.19
CA TYR A 160 -7.70 -10.63 -13.07
C TYR A 160 -8.05 -9.97 -14.41
N GLN A 161 -9.28 -9.54 -14.61
CA GLN A 161 -9.70 -8.84 -15.83
C GLN A 161 -9.08 -7.43 -15.99
N ASN A 162 -8.32 -6.98 -14.99
CA ASN A 162 -7.80 -5.62 -14.95
C ASN A 162 -6.44 -5.43 -15.64
N TYR A 163 -5.79 -6.50 -16.08
CA TYR A 163 -4.47 -6.42 -16.71
C TYR A 163 -4.54 -6.73 -18.20
N ILE A 164 -4.40 -5.70 -19.03
CA ILE A 164 -4.32 -5.85 -20.47
C ILE A 164 -2.86 -5.90 -20.90
N ASP A 165 -2.51 -6.90 -21.70
CA ASP A 165 -1.24 -6.92 -22.42
C ASP A 165 -1.25 -5.85 -23.51
N ARG A 166 -0.49 -4.78 -23.31
CA ARG A 166 -0.31 -3.76 -24.33
C ARG A 166 0.75 -4.16 -25.35
N LYS A 167 0.40 -4.04 -26.63
CA LYS A 167 1.32 -4.29 -27.75
C LYS A 167 2.53 -3.34 -27.76
N ASP A 168 2.46 -2.21 -27.05
CA ASP A 168 3.54 -1.26 -26.94
C ASP A 168 4.55 -1.57 -25.80
N GLY A 169 4.39 -2.70 -25.12
CA GLY A 169 5.30 -3.17 -24.08
C GLY A 169 5.18 -2.44 -22.75
N THR A 170 4.09 -1.70 -22.50
CA THR A 170 3.84 -1.04 -21.21
C THR A 170 2.87 -1.82 -20.35
N TYR A 171 2.97 -1.67 -19.02
CA TYR A 171 1.92 -2.10 -18.11
C TYR A 171 0.64 -1.29 -18.37
N ALA A 172 -0.49 -1.96 -18.34
CA ALA A 172 -1.78 -1.29 -18.41
C ALA A 172 -2.82 -2.05 -17.59
N VAL A 173 -3.75 -1.30 -17.06
CA VAL A 173 -5.01 -1.80 -16.53
C VAL A 173 -6.12 -1.44 -17.50
N GLU A 174 -7.16 -2.25 -17.57
CA GLU A 174 -8.29 -2.08 -18.49
C GLU A 174 -9.03 -0.76 -18.24
N GLU A 175 -9.22 -0.42 -16.98
CA GLU A 175 -9.59 0.91 -16.50
C GLU A 175 -8.44 1.48 -15.67
N PRO A 176 -8.22 2.83 -15.65
CA PRO A 176 -7.23 3.42 -14.77
C PRO A 176 -7.54 3.00 -13.34
N PHE A 177 -6.73 2.10 -12.80
CA PHE A 177 -6.99 1.52 -11.48
C PHE A 177 -6.85 2.56 -10.36
N ILE A 178 -5.98 3.56 -10.55
CA ILE A 178 -5.75 4.60 -9.57
C ILE A 178 -6.04 5.96 -10.22
N GLU A 179 -7.19 6.51 -9.89
CA GLU A 179 -7.47 7.93 -10.12
C GLU A 179 -6.84 8.71 -8.96
N HIS A 180 -5.82 9.48 -9.27
CA HIS A 180 -5.02 10.19 -8.28
C HIS A 180 -5.25 11.70 -8.38
N TYR A 181 -5.54 12.35 -7.26
CA TYR A 181 -5.53 13.81 -7.16
C TYR A 181 -4.13 14.30 -6.79
N PRO A 182 -3.69 15.48 -7.25
CA PRO A 182 -2.38 16.02 -6.89
C PRO A 182 -2.13 16.14 -5.39
N ASP A 183 -3.19 16.35 -4.58
CA ASP A 183 -3.14 16.42 -3.12
C ASP A 183 -3.65 15.14 -2.43
N GLY A 184 -3.82 14.06 -3.20
CA GLY A 184 -4.31 12.76 -2.72
C GLY A 184 -5.82 12.75 -2.47
N ASN A 185 -6.33 11.63 -1.94
CA ASN A 185 -7.76 11.41 -1.69
C ASN A 185 -8.37 12.36 -0.63
N ALA A 186 -7.55 13.19 0.02
CA ALA A 186 -8.02 14.28 0.87
C ALA A 186 -8.95 15.25 0.11
N THR A 187 -8.76 15.42 -1.20
CA THR A 187 -9.66 16.20 -2.05
C THR A 187 -11.11 15.73 -1.96
N ILE A 188 -11.37 14.41 -1.94
CA ILE A 188 -12.74 13.87 -1.81
C ILE A 188 -13.35 14.31 -0.47
N ALA A 189 -12.62 14.14 0.62
CA ALA A 189 -13.09 14.57 1.95
C ALA A 189 -13.33 16.09 1.99
N ARG A 190 -12.44 16.88 1.39
CA ARG A 190 -12.56 18.34 1.31
C ARG A 190 -13.79 18.75 0.51
N MET A 191 -14.06 18.10 -0.62
CA MET A 191 -15.28 18.35 -1.42
C MET A 191 -16.56 18.05 -0.63
N LEU A 192 -16.60 16.93 0.09
CA LEU A 192 -17.73 16.57 0.94
C LEU A 192 -17.93 17.60 2.06
N VAL A 193 -16.85 17.99 2.75
CA VAL A 193 -16.90 19.01 3.80
C VAL A 193 -17.36 20.36 3.24
N LYS A 194 -16.86 20.77 2.07
CA LYS A 194 -17.28 22.00 1.39
C LYS A 194 -18.77 21.97 1.04
N LYS A 195 -19.28 20.84 0.57
CA LYS A 195 -20.72 20.67 0.27
C LYS A 195 -21.60 20.79 1.52
N LEU A 196 -21.14 20.24 2.65
CA LEU A 196 -21.88 20.27 3.93
C LEU A 196 -21.73 21.59 4.67
N ILE A 197 -20.59 22.27 4.53
CA ILE A 197 -20.22 23.52 5.21
C ILE A 197 -19.69 24.52 4.16
N PRO A 198 -20.58 25.17 3.37
CA PRO A 198 -20.15 25.96 2.21
C PRO A 198 -19.16 27.09 2.50
N ASN A 199 -19.19 27.63 3.71
CA ASN A 199 -18.30 28.74 4.12
C ASN A 199 -16.90 28.30 4.56
N VAL A 200 -16.56 26.99 4.50
CA VAL A 200 -15.26 26.47 4.91
C VAL A 200 -14.13 26.87 3.99
N GLY A 201 -14.39 27.09 2.72
CA GLY A 201 -13.40 27.43 1.69
C GLY A 201 -14.05 27.98 0.43
N LYS A 202 -13.21 28.30 -0.55
CA LYS A 202 -13.65 28.69 -1.90
C LYS A 202 -13.62 27.46 -2.82
N GLY A 203 -14.31 27.57 -3.97
CA GLY A 203 -14.36 26.54 -5.00
C GLY A 203 -15.60 25.64 -4.90
N ASP A 204 -16.17 25.29 -6.07
CA ASP A 204 -17.39 24.51 -6.18
C ASP A 204 -17.18 23.21 -6.98
N ASN A 205 -15.99 23.01 -7.54
CA ASN A 205 -15.61 21.81 -8.28
C ASN A 205 -14.24 21.28 -7.77
N VAL A 206 -13.83 20.11 -8.26
CA VAL A 206 -12.63 19.43 -7.82
C VAL A 206 -11.36 20.24 -8.06
N GLU A 207 -11.24 20.86 -9.23
CA GLU A 207 -10.03 21.62 -9.63
C GLU A 207 -9.81 22.85 -8.73
N GLU A 208 -10.90 23.54 -8.37
CA GLU A 208 -10.83 24.70 -7.46
C GLU A 208 -10.54 24.29 -6.02
N ILE A 209 -10.97 23.08 -5.60
CA ILE A 209 -10.79 22.59 -4.25
C ILE A 209 -9.35 22.15 -3.98
N ILE A 210 -8.63 21.61 -4.98
CA ILE A 210 -7.24 21.10 -4.82
C ILE A 210 -6.34 22.15 -4.17
N LEU A 211 -6.38 23.40 -4.63
CA LEU A 211 -5.55 24.50 -4.09
C LEU A 211 -6.28 25.38 -3.07
N SER A 212 -7.54 25.10 -2.75
CA SER A 212 -8.33 25.92 -1.82
C SER A 212 -7.83 25.85 -0.40
N LYS A 213 -7.69 26.99 0.26
CA LYS A 213 -7.41 27.06 1.71
C LYS A 213 -8.70 27.02 2.50
N PHE A 214 -8.83 26.03 3.37
CA PHE A 214 -10.00 25.87 4.23
C PHE A 214 -9.83 26.65 5.54
N ASN A 215 -10.91 27.35 5.92
CA ASN A 215 -11.01 28.02 7.20
C ASN A 215 -11.62 27.06 8.23
N TYR A 216 -10.78 26.38 9.00
CA TYR A 216 -11.19 25.38 9.99
C TYR A 216 -12.09 25.96 11.12
N HIS A 217 -12.10 27.29 11.36
CA HIS A 217 -13.02 27.92 12.30
C HIS A 217 -14.50 27.83 11.86
N GLN A 218 -14.77 27.49 10.58
CA GLN A 218 -16.12 27.30 10.08
C GLN A 218 -16.71 25.92 10.42
N LEU A 219 -15.87 24.94 10.77
CA LEU A 219 -16.24 23.53 10.90
C LEU A 219 -17.18 23.24 12.08
N ASP A 220 -17.04 23.92 13.22
CA ASP A 220 -17.79 23.64 14.45
C ASP A 220 -18.54 24.87 15.01
N LYS A 221 -19.17 25.63 14.13
CA LYS A 221 -19.99 26.78 14.55
C LYS A 221 -21.28 26.34 15.25
N LYS A 222 -21.55 26.91 16.42
CA LYS A 222 -22.68 26.54 17.30
C LYS A 222 -24.05 26.56 16.62
N ASN A 223 -24.25 27.46 15.66
CA ASN A 223 -25.54 27.66 14.97
C ASN A 223 -25.57 27.01 13.56
N SER A 224 -24.58 26.18 13.21
CA SER A 224 -24.56 25.45 11.94
C SER A 224 -25.42 24.19 12.03
N ASN A 225 -26.16 23.91 10.97
CA ASN A 225 -26.93 22.65 10.84
C ASN A 225 -26.03 21.42 10.80
N VAL A 226 -24.81 21.57 10.25
CA VAL A 226 -23.77 20.53 10.22
C VAL A 226 -22.54 21.05 10.96
N ARG A 227 -22.00 20.22 11.83
CA ARG A 227 -20.81 20.54 12.61
C ARG A 227 -19.80 19.39 12.54
N LEU A 228 -18.56 19.73 12.28
CA LEU A 228 -17.44 18.78 12.25
C LEU A 228 -16.45 19.17 13.35
N ARG A 229 -16.31 18.32 14.36
CA ARG A 229 -15.43 18.53 15.49
C ARG A 229 -14.13 17.77 15.32
N LEU A 230 -13.08 18.48 15.00
CA LEU A 230 -11.72 17.93 14.96
C LEU A 230 -11.12 17.84 16.38
N ASN A 231 -10.09 17.02 16.53
CA ASN A 231 -9.40 16.77 17.81
C ASN A 231 -10.38 16.36 18.94
N SER A 232 -11.37 15.55 18.56
CA SER A 232 -12.42 15.08 19.46
C SER A 232 -12.46 13.56 19.40
N THR A 233 -12.00 12.91 20.48
CA THR A 233 -11.89 11.45 20.56
C THR A 233 -13.12 10.89 21.26
N ALA A 234 -13.97 10.13 20.53
CA ALA A 234 -15.07 9.40 21.15
C ALA A 234 -14.52 8.27 22.03
N ILE A 235 -15.04 8.18 23.24
CA ILE A 235 -14.59 7.23 24.27
C ILE A 235 -15.68 6.30 24.79
N ASN A 236 -16.96 6.69 24.64
CA ASN A 236 -18.09 5.89 25.06
C ASN A 236 -19.31 6.19 24.19
N ILE A 237 -20.07 5.15 23.87
CA ILE A 237 -21.36 5.24 23.17
C ILE A 237 -22.32 4.29 23.86
N GLU A 238 -23.44 4.84 24.31
CA GLU A 238 -24.45 4.07 25.05
C GLU A 238 -25.88 4.57 24.75
N HIS A 239 -26.82 3.67 24.77
CA HIS A 239 -28.23 4.04 24.75
C HIS A 239 -28.64 4.73 26.04
N GLU A 240 -29.60 5.67 25.98
CA GLU A 240 -30.13 6.36 27.16
C GLU A 240 -30.84 5.39 28.12
N THR A 241 -31.46 4.36 27.57
CA THR A 241 -32.10 3.23 28.26
C THR A 241 -31.72 1.93 27.58
N ASP A 242 -32.43 0.85 27.80
CA ASP A 242 -32.25 -0.40 27.05
C ASP A 242 -32.40 -0.16 25.55
N ALA A 243 -31.56 -0.76 24.74
CA ALA A 243 -31.46 -0.54 23.29
C ALA A 243 -32.81 -0.69 22.55
N SER A 244 -33.68 -1.60 23.03
CA SER A 244 -34.99 -1.85 22.46
C SER A 244 -36.01 -0.74 22.71
N ASN A 245 -35.78 0.12 23.72
CA ASN A 245 -36.72 1.15 24.18
C ASN A 245 -36.12 2.56 24.23
N SER A 246 -34.92 2.73 23.71
CA SER A 246 -34.23 4.01 23.78
C SER A 246 -34.51 4.90 22.59
N ASP A 247 -35.01 6.12 22.84
CA ASP A 247 -35.16 7.15 21.83
C ASP A 247 -33.86 7.89 21.50
N TYR A 248 -32.85 7.75 22.35
CA TYR A 248 -31.61 8.52 22.26
C TYR A 248 -30.37 7.68 22.56
N VAL A 249 -29.27 8.15 22.00
CA VAL A 249 -27.91 7.61 22.22
C VAL A 249 -27.03 8.72 22.73
N TYR A 250 -26.24 8.43 23.74
CA TYR A 250 -25.18 9.30 24.25
C TYR A 250 -23.85 8.95 23.62
N THR A 251 -23.09 9.97 23.22
CA THR A 251 -21.69 9.84 22.79
C THR A 251 -20.83 10.71 23.69
N ASP A 252 -19.95 10.09 24.44
CA ASP A 252 -18.94 10.79 25.23
C ASP A 252 -17.66 10.94 24.42
N TYR A 253 -17.07 12.13 24.41
CA TYR A 253 -15.83 12.41 23.73
C TYR A 253 -14.94 13.37 24.53
N ILE A 254 -13.63 13.29 24.32
CA ILE A 254 -12.65 14.19 24.89
C ILE A 254 -12.16 15.16 23.83
N LYS A 255 -12.15 16.46 24.16
CA LYS A 255 -11.55 17.50 23.34
C LYS A 255 -10.73 18.44 24.24
N ASN A 256 -9.44 18.59 23.93
CA ASN A 256 -8.51 19.37 24.74
C ASN A 256 -8.54 18.97 26.23
N GLU A 257 -8.49 17.67 26.51
CA GLU A 257 -8.53 17.06 27.86
C GLU A 257 -9.84 17.26 28.62
N ILE A 258 -10.84 17.89 28.01
CA ILE A 258 -12.15 18.14 28.62
C ILE A 258 -13.15 17.12 28.07
N PRO A 259 -13.89 16.42 28.96
CA PRO A 259 -14.96 15.52 28.55
C PRO A 259 -16.23 16.28 28.17
N TYR A 260 -16.91 15.77 27.14
CA TYR A 260 -18.18 16.28 26.65
C TYR A 260 -19.13 15.10 26.36
N ARG A 261 -20.43 15.36 26.49
CA ARG A 261 -21.49 14.41 26.12
C ARG A 261 -22.41 15.03 25.07
N VAL A 262 -22.72 14.24 24.03
CA VAL A 262 -23.72 14.57 23.00
C VAL A 262 -24.88 13.60 23.11
N LYS A 263 -26.11 14.12 23.17
CA LYS A 263 -27.36 13.37 23.05
C LYS A 263 -27.83 13.44 21.60
N SER A 264 -28.06 12.32 20.95
CA SER A 264 -28.52 12.21 19.55
C SER A 264 -29.58 11.13 19.40
N LYS A 265 -30.40 11.21 18.34
CA LYS A 265 -31.37 10.14 18.01
C LYS A 265 -30.69 8.91 17.44
N ASN A 266 -29.63 9.11 16.64
CA ASN A 266 -28.92 8.04 15.99
C ASN A 266 -27.41 8.32 16.03
N VAL A 267 -26.60 7.25 16.01
CA VAL A 267 -25.15 7.31 15.87
C VAL A 267 -24.74 6.33 14.77
N ILE A 268 -23.85 6.79 13.89
CA ILE A 268 -23.19 5.95 12.89
C ILE A 268 -21.72 5.82 13.29
N LEU A 269 -21.29 4.57 13.53
CA LEU A 269 -19.91 4.23 13.86
C LEU A 269 -19.09 4.10 12.56
N ALA A 270 -18.50 5.20 12.10
CA ALA A 270 -17.67 5.24 10.90
C ALA A 270 -16.16 5.11 11.24
N CYS A 271 -15.83 4.46 12.35
CA CYS A 271 -14.47 4.11 12.76
C CYS A 271 -14.09 2.70 12.30
N TYR A 272 -12.85 2.28 12.55
CA TYR A 272 -12.48 0.88 12.36
C TYR A 272 -13.33 -0.04 13.23
N ASN A 273 -13.89 -1.09 12.62
CA ASN A 273 -14.78 -2.03 13.35
C ASN A 273 -14.12 -2.61 14.60
N MET A 274 -12.79 -2.85 14.57
CA MET A 274 -12.04 -3.31 15.74
C MET A 274 -12.04 -2.33 16.92
N MET A 275 -12.40 -1.05 16.70
CA MET A 275 -12.50 -0.05 17.77
C MET A 275 -13.85 -0.08 18.47
N ILE A 276 -14.88 -0.62 17.85
CA ILE A 276 -16.25 -0.65 18.38
C ILE A 276 -16.33 -1.30 19.77
N PRO A 277 -15.70 -2.48 20.01
CA PRO A 277 -15.73 -3.12 21.35
C PRO A 277 -15.12 -2.28 22.47
N HIS A 278 -14.30 -1.28 22.14
CA HIS A 278 -13.65 -0.41 23.13
C HIS A 278 -14.46 0.83 23.48
N ILE A 279 -15.50 1.16 22.70
CA ILE A 279 -16.30 2.38 22.87
C ILE A 279 -17.80 2.10 23.03
N VAL A 280 -18.27 0.87 22.73
CA VAL A 280 -19.67 0.45 22.90
C VAL A 280 -19.73 -0.68 23.93
N ASN A 281 -20.30 -0.41 25.11
CA ASN A 281 -20.27 -1.33 26.23
C ASN A 281 -21.30 -2.47 26.13
N ASN A 282 -22.40 -2.28 25.40
CA ASN A 282 -23.55 -3.21 25.37
C ASN A 282 -23.67 -3.97 24.06
N LEU A 283 -22.51 -4.45 23.51
CA LEU A 283 -22.53 -5.32 22.33
C LEU A 283 -22.99 -6.72 22.71
N PRO A 284 -23.74 -7.42 21.85
CA PRO A 284 -23.93 -8.86 21.95
C PRO A 284 -22.58 -9.59 22.05
N GLN A 285 -22.50 -10.63 22.89
CA GLN A 285 -21.24 -11.29 23.22
C GLN A 285 -20.54 -11.92 22.00
N ASP A 286 -21.30 -12.49 21.07
CA ASP A 286 -20.82 -13.05 19.81
C ASP A 286 -20.24 -11.96 18.91
N GLN A 287 -20.96 -10.85 18.74
CA GLN A 287 -20.48 -9.70 17.97
C GLN A 287 -19.21 -9.11 18.57
N TYR A 288 -19.15 -8.96 19.91
CA TYR A 288 -17.94 -8.48 20.61
C TYR A 288 -16.74 -9.37 20.30
N GLN A 289 -16.92 -10.71 20.39
CA GLN A 289 -15.84 -11.65 20.13
C GLN A 289 -15.35 -11.61 18.69
N GLU A 290 -16.25 -11.50 17.70
CA GLU A 290 -15.86 -11.42 16.29
C GLU A 290 -15.15 -10.10 15.96
N LEU A 291 -15.61 -8.97 16.50
CA LEU A 291 -14.96 -7.68 16.31
C LEU A 291 -13.55 -7.64 16.93
N MET A 292 -13.34 -8.32 18.07
CA MET A 292 -12.02 -8.40 18.71
C MET A 292 -11.00 -9.26 17.95
N LYS A 293 -11.44 -10.11 17.01
CA LYS A 293 -10.55 -10.89 16.14
C LYS A 293 -10.01 -10.09 14.97
N LEU A 294 -10.60 -8.95 14.64
CA LEU A 294 -10.21 -8.14 13.49
C LEU A 294 -8.77 -7.63 13.64
N THR A 295 -8.02 -7.75 12.58
CA THR A 295 -6.59 -7.40 12.55
C THR A 295 -6.31 -6.40 11.44
N LYS A 296 -5.47 -5.41 11.73
CA LYS A 296 -5.03 -4.38 10.80
C LYS A 296 -3.51 -4.41 10.64
N ILE A 297 -3.06 -4.21 9.42
CA ILE A 297 -1.66 -4.18 9.04
C ILE A 297 -1.12 -2.77 9.25
N PRO A 298 0.02 -2.58 9.94
CA PRO A 298 0.64 -1.28 10.04
C PRO A 298 1.26 -0.88 8.71
N LEU A 299 1.03 0.36 8.31
CA LEU A 299 1.53 0.94 7.06
C LEU A 299 2.37 2.17 7.36
N GLN A 300 3.51 2.28 6.70
CA GLN A 300 4.33 3.48 6.68
C GLN A 300 4.50 3.95 5.24
N TYR A 301 4.35 5.24 5.02
CA TYR A 301 4.41 5.87 3.72
C TYR A 301 5.24 7.15 3.81
N SER A 302 6.38 7.17 3.16
CA SER A 302 7.23 8.35 3.06
C SER A 302 7.07 9.01 1.70
N THR A 303 6.97 10.34 1.72
CA THR A 303 6.95 11.16 0.51
C THR A 303 8.21 12.00 0.49
N ILE A 304 9.01 11.86 -0.57
CA ILE A 304 10.29 12.52 -0.74
C ILE A 304 10.18 13.50 -1.89
N GLY A 305 10.30 14.81 -1.59
CA GLY A 305 10.41 15.84 -2.60
C GLY A 305 11.84 15.96 -3.10
N LEU A 306 12.06 15.74 -4.38
CA LEU A 306 13.33 15.95 -5.05
C LEU A 306 13.35 17.28 -5.79
N ARG A 307 14.49 17.99 -5.79
CA ARG A 307 14.68 19.23 -6.58
C ARG A 307 14.81 18.97 -8.07
N ASN A 308 15.18 17.78 -8.44
CA ASN A 308 15.26 17.27 -9.82
C ASN A 308 15.23 15.75 -9.79
N TRP A 309 14.89 15.11 -10.91
CA TRP A 309 14.86 13.64 -11.00
C TRP A 309 15.83 13.08 -12.06
N ARG A 310 16.93 13.79 -12.33
CA ARG A 310 17.97 13.36 -13.29
C ARG A 310 18.51 11.97 -12.98
N ALA A 311 18.76 11.69 -11.69
CA ALA A 311 19.26 10.39 -11.25
C ALA A 311 18.21 9.26 -11.46
N VAL A 312 16.94 9.53 -11.22
CA VAL A 312 15.82 8.61 -11.46
C VAL A 312 15.71 8.31 -12.97
N LYS A 313 15.82 9.35 -13.81
CA LYS A 313 15.83 9.22 -15.25
C LYS A 313 17.02 8.39 -15.75
N GLU A 314 18.21 8.66 -15.26
CA GLU A 314 19.43 7.93 -15.63
C GLU A 314 19.33 6.45 -15.21
N ALA A 315 18.80 6.19 -14.03
CA ALA A 315 18.54 4.82 -13.56
C ALA A 315 17.40 4.13 -14.34
N GLY A 316 16.55 4.89 -15.06
CA GLY A 316 15.41 4.35 -15.81
C GLY A 316 14.30 3.79 -14.88
N ILE A 317 14.15 4.34 -13.68
CA ILE A 317 13.27 3.83 -12.63
C ILE A 317 11.97 4.62 -12.64
N GLY A 318 10.85 3.98 -12.96
CA GLY A 318 9.51 4.47 -12.64
C GLY A 318 9.03 3.90 -11.31
N MET A 319 9.36 2.62 -11.08
CA MET A 319 9.11 1.92 -9.82
C MET A 319 10.25 0.93 -9.53
N ALA A 320 10.67 0.84 -8.27
CA ALA A 320 11.62 -0.17 -7.79
C ALA A 320 10.97 -0.99 -6.67
N MET A 321 11.03 -2.32 -6.78
CA MET A 321 10.89 -3.24 -5.65
C MET A 321 12.23 -3.28 -4.92
N SER A 322 12.22 -3.29 -3.60
CA SER A 322 13.44 -3.09 -2.81
C SER A 322 13.54 -4.09 -1.65
N PRO A 323 13.71 -5.39 -1.95
CA PRO A 323 13.85 -6.41 -0.91
C PRO A 323 15.07 -6.12 -0.02
N GLY A 324 14.89 -6.33 1.29
CA GLY A 324 15.92 -6.01 2.28
C GLY A 324 15.89 -4.59 2.81
N ASN A 325 15.27 -3.65 2.12
CA ASN A 325 15.09 -2.28 2.62
C ASN A 325 13.86 -2.18 3.52
N MET A 326 13.81 -1.17 4.39
CA MET A 326 12.62 -0.87 5.17
C MET A 326 11.46 -0.52 4.23
N HIS A 327 11.68 0.38 3.28
CA HIS A 327 10.72 0.68 2.25
C HIS A 327 10.80 -0.38 1.14
N GLN A 328 9.75 -1.15 1.01
CA GLN A 328 9.68 -2.30 0.10
C GLN A 328 9.50 -1.89 -1.35
N ALA A 329 8.92 -0.73 -1.59
CA ALA A 329 8.77 -0.15 -2.93
C ALA A 329 9.02 1.35 -2.94
N VAL A 330 9.61 1.81 -4.04
CA VAL A 330 9.83 3.22 -4.37
C VAL A 330 9.23 3.47 -5.74
N ASN A 331 8.39 4.48 -5.90
CA ASN A 331 7.90 4.89 -7.22
C ASN A 331 7.86 6.41 -7.35
N MET A 332 7.98 6.90 -8.57
CA MET A 332 7.62 8.28 -8.87
C MET A 332 6.12 8.47 -8.63
N ASP A 333 5.74 9.69 -8.27
CA ASP A 333 4.33 10.06 -8.16
C ASP A 333 3.60 9.85 -9.48
N PHE A 334 2.27 9.75 -9.40
CA PHE A 334 1.42 9.52 -10.55
C PHE A 334 1.38 10.78 -11.43
N PRO A 335 1.55 10.66 -12.77
CA PRO A 335 1.65 11.80 -13.67
C PRO A 335 0.30 12.46 -13.94
N THR A 336 -0.23 13.15 -12.93
CA THR A 336 -1.53 13.82 -12.96
C THR A 336 -1.36 15.33 -12.84
N SER A 337 -1.90 16.08 -13.81
CA SER A 337 -1.94 17.56 -13.78
C SER A 337 -3.40 18.00 -13.67
N MET A 338 -3.74 18.75 -12.61
CA MET A 338 -5.11 19.17 -12.35
C MET A 338 -5.17 20.40 -11.44
N GLY A 339 -6.15 21.28 -11.65
CA GLY A 339 -6.44 22.39 -10.75
C GLY A 339 -5.31 23.40 -10.61
N GLY A 340 -4.52 23.61 -11.65
CA GLY A 340 -3.35 24.49 -11.64
C GLY A 340 -2.09 23.85 -11.07
N TYR A 341 -2.15 22.60 -10.64
CA TYR A 341 -0.96 21.78 -10.39
C TYR A 341 -0.48 21.16 -11.71
N GLU A 342 0.78 21.37 -12.06
CA GLU A 342 1.43 20.76 -13.22
C GLU A 342 2.43 19.70 -12.75
N TYR A 343 2.25 18.47 -13.24
CA TYR A 343 3.21 17.40 -13.01
C TYR A 343 4.53 17.71 -13.75
N THR A 344 5.64 17.21 -13.25
CA THR A 344 6.98 17.42 -13.83
C THR A 344 7.05 17.05 -15.31
N ASN A 345 7.71 17.85 -16.11
CA ASN A 345 7.89 17.63 -17.55
C ASN A 345 9.36 17.39 -17.95
N SER A 346 10.31 17.77 -17.12
CA SER A 346 11.74 17.68 -17.38
C SER A 346 12.49 17.05 -16.21
N PRO A 347 13.53 16.23 -16.44
CA PRO A 347 14.39 15.72 -15.38
C PRO A 347 15.05 16.80 -14.50
N ASN A 348 15.05 18.05 -14.94
CA ASN A 348 15.54 19.18 -14.16
C ASN A 348 14.49 19.80 -13.22
N ASP A 349 13.22 19.44 -13.40
CA ASP A 349 12.14 19.93 -12.56
C ASP A 349 12.04 19.13 -11.26
N PRO A 350 11.42 19.68 -10.21
CA PRO A 350 11.11 18.92 -9.02
C PRO A 350 10.19 17.71 -9.29
N CYS A 351 10.32 16.67 -8.52
CA CYS A 351 9.39 15.55 -8.52
C CYS A 351 9.19 14.97 -7.12
N ILE A 352 8.22 14.09 -6.99
CA ILE A 352 7.93 13.36 -5.76
C ILE A 352 8.23 11.87 -5.98
N LEU A 353 8.91 11.27 -5.00
CA LEU A 353 9.00 9.83 -4.85
C LEU A 353 8.15 9.38 -3.66
N HIS A 354 7.40 8.32 -3.85
CA HIS A 354 6.70 7.60 -2.81
C HIS A 354 7.49 6.37 -2.40
N MET A 355 7.73 6.22 -1.10
CA MET A 355 8.40 5.06 -0.52
C MET A 355 7.45 4.39 0.46
N ARG A 356 7.14 3.12 0.23
CA ARG A 356 6.08 2.40 0.94
C ARG A 356 6.61 1.20 1.70
N CYS A 357 6.01 0.96 2.86
CA CYS A 357 6.33 -0.16 3.71
C CYS A 357 5.08 -0.65 4.45
N CYS A 358 4.70 -1.91 4.23
CA CYS A 358 3.82 -2.64 5.14
C CYS A 358 4.71 -3.40 6.13
N LEU A 359 4.79 -2.89 7.35
CA LEU A 359 5.66 -3.50 8.34
C LEU A 359 5.12 -4.84 8.80
N GLN A 360 6.04 -5.76 8.97
CA GLN A 360 5.78 -7.13 9.40
C GLN A 360 6.54 -7.41 10.69
N GLY A 361 6.05 -8.35 11.52
CA GLY A 361 6.79 -8.86 12.67
C GLY A 361 8.01 -9.68 12.24
N ASP A 362 8.97 -9.86 13.13
CA ASP A 362 10.15 -10.68 12.87
C ASP A 362 9.97 -12.14 13.32
N THR A 363 8.92 -12.41 14.09
CA THR A 363 8.63 -13.75 14.62
C THR A 363 7.93 -14.58 13.55
N HIS A 364 8.72 -15.32 12.79
CA HIS A 364 8.23 -16.22 11.74
C HIS A 364 7.31 -17.30 12.31
N GLY A 365 6.18 -17.58 11.64
CA GLY A 365 5.19 -18.57 12.08
C GLY A 365 4.29 -18.11 13.25
N ALA A 366 4.52 -16.92 13.81
CA ALA A 366 3.61 -16.37 14.81
C ALA A 366 2.25 -15.98 14.18
N PRO A 367 1.15 -16.00 14.94
CA PRO A 367 -0.15 -15.52 14.45
C PRO A 367 -0.07 -14.09 13.91
N ALA A 368 -0.84 -13.78 12.85
CA ALA A 368 -0.83 -12.48 12.18
C ALA A 368 -1.00 -11.30 13.15
N ILE A 369 -1.92 -11.42 14.12
CA ILE A 369 -2.16 -10.40 15.14
C ILE A 369 -0.90 -10.08 15.96
N GLN A 370 -0.10 -11.09 16.31
CA GLN A 370 1.16 -10.89 17.03
C GLN A 370 2.20 -10.21 16.14
N GLN A 371 2.39 -10.69 14.91
CA GLN A 371 3.36 -10.12 13.97
C GLN A 371 3.06 -8.65 13.68
N PHE A 372 1.81 -8.28 13.46
CA PHE A 372 1.44 -6.88 13.22
C PHE A 372 1.50 -6.02 14.50
N LYS A 373 1.30 -6.60 15.67
CA LYS A 373 1.53 -5.90 16.95
C LYS A 373 3.02 -5.55 17.13
N GLU A 374 3.92 -6.49 16.89
CA GLU A 374 5.38 -6.27 16.91
C GLU A 374 5.79 -5.18 15.90
N ALA A 375 5.27 -5.28 14.67
CA ALA A 375 5.53 -4.29 13.63
C ALA A 375 5.06 -2.88 14.01
N ARG A 376 3.88 -2.74 14.64
CA ARG A 376 3.37 -1.46 15.15
C ARG A 376 4.31 -0.85 16.21
N TYR A 377 4.76 -1.65 17.17
CA TYR A 377 5.67 -1.17 18.21
C TYR A 377 6.98 -0.67 17.60
N ARG A 378 7.58 -1.41 16.66
CA ARG A 378 8.78 -0.96 15.95
C ARG A 378 8.56 0.33 15.19
N MET A 379 7.46 0.43 14.44
CA MET A 379 7.13 1.61 13.65
C MET A 379 6.97 2.86 14.54
N LEU A 380 6.22 2.73 15.62
CA LEU A 380 5.92 3.85 16.52
C LEU A 380 7.13 4.23 17.38
N GLY A 381 8.02 3.28 17.70
CA GLY A 381 9.24 3.51 18.46
C GLY A 381 10.35 4.23 17.69
N LYS A 382 10.31 4.24 16.35
CA LYS A 382 11.29 4.95 15.53
C LYS A 382 11.10 6.47 15.58
N LYS A 383 12.21 7.20 15.64
CA LYS A 383 12.25 8.66 15.50
C LYS A 383 12.27 9.05 14.01
N PHE A 384 11.99 10.31 13.71
CA PHE A 384 12.10 10.83 12.34
C PHE A 384 13.52 10.65 11.77
N SER A 385 14.55 10.90 12.59
CA SER A 385 15.95 10.71 12.19
C SER A 385 16.28 9.28 11.74
N ASP A 386 15.60 8.27 12.30
CA ASP A 386 15.82 6.87 11.91
C ASP A 386 15.25 6.61 10.52
N TYR A 387 14.07 7.19 10.23
CA TYR A 387 13.47 7.12 8.89
C TYR A 387 14.31 7.89 7.86
N GLU A 388 14.79 9.09 8.20
CA GLU A 388 15.66 9.88 7.33
C GLU A 388 16.94 9.13 6.98
N ALA A 389 17.59 8.51 7.96
CA ALA A 389 18.80 7.72 7.76
C ALA A 389 18.58 6.53 6.80
N GLU A 390 17.48 5.80 6.99
CA GLU A 390 17.11 4.68 6.12
C GLU A 390 16.73 5.12 4.70
N ILE A 391 16.03 6.26 4.55
CA ILE A 391 15.73 6.84 3.24
C ILE A 391 17.01 7.28 2.53
N ARG A 392 17.94 7.89 3.28
CA ARG A 392 19.26 8.31 2.75
C ARG A 392 20.07 7.11 2.25
N GLU A 393 20.18 6.06 3.07
CA GLU A 393 20.87 4.82 2.70
C GLU A 393 20.25 4.22 1.43
N HIS A 394 18.92 4.06 1.42
CA HIS A 394 18.19 3.47 0.31
C HIS A 394 18.38 4.25 -1.01
N LEU A 395 18.14 5.55 -1.01
CA LEU A 395 18.24 6.35 -2.23
C LEU A 395 19.69 6.51 -2.70
N THR A 396 20.66 6.55 -1.79
CA THR A 396 22.10 6.66 -2.14
C THR A 396 22.62 5.35 -2.74
N GLY A 397 22.17 4.19 -2.27
CA GLY A 397 22.51 2.90 -2.86
C GLY A 397 21.81 2.66 -4.21
N MET A 398 20.53 3.07 -4.31
CA MET A 398 19.72 2.82 -5.51
C MET A 398 20.03 3.76 -6.67
N LEU A 399 20.32 5.03 -6.42
CA LEU A 399 20.48 6.03 -7.48
C LEU A 399 21.95 6.24 -7.88
N PRO A 400 22.27 6.48 -9.17
CA PRO A 400 23.64 6.66 -9.65
C PRO A 400 24.34 7.82 -8.95
N ARG A 401 25.47 7.56 -8.28
CA ARG A 401 26.23 8.50 -7.43
C ARG A 401 26.71 9.76 -8.18
N ASN A 402 26.98 9.66 -9.48
CA ASN A 402 27.37 10.79 -10.32
C ASN A 402 26.20 11.74 -10.65
N TYR A 403 24.95 11.29 -10.50
CA TYR A 403 23.74 12.09 -10.72
C TYR A 403 23.04 12.48 -9.42
N PHE A 404 23.18 11.71 -8.35
CA PHE A 404 22.47 11.88 -7.10
C PHE A 404 23.40 12.24 -5.94
N ASN A 405 23.00 13.26 -5.18
CA ASN A 405 23.53 13.57 -3.86
C ASN A 405 22.36 13.92 -2.94
N PHE A 406 22.21 13.20 -1.84
CA PHE A 406 21.05 13.30 -0.97
C PHE A 406 20.86 14.74 -0.42
N ASP A 407 21.93 15.38 0.08
CA ASP A 407 21.84 16.70 0.72
C ASP A 407 21.56 17.82 -0.29
N ARG A 408 22.00 17.64 -1.53
CA ARG A 408 21.74 18.59 -2.63
C ARG A 408 20.35 18.42 -3.22
N ASP A 409 19.91 17.17 -3.45
CA ASP A 409 18.77 16.86 -4.32
C ASP A 409 17.47 16.61 -3.55
N VAL A 410 17.53 16.20 -2.27
CA VAL A 410 16.33 16.05 -1.44
C VAL A 410 15.92 17.40 -0.87
N ALA A 411 14.68 17.80 -1.15
CA ALA A 411 14.11 19.06 -0.68
C ALA A 411 13.26 18.90 0.57
N SER A 412 12.56 17.77 0.68
CA SER A 412 11.66 17.51 1.80
C SER A 412 11.43 16.00 2.02
N ILE A 413 11.13 15.64 3.24
CA ILE A 413 10.72 14.28 3.63
C ILE A 413 9.52 14.42 4.55
N THR A 414 8.46 13.66 4.24
CA THR A 414 7.35 13.43 5.15
C THR A 414 7.23 11.94 5.43
N VAL A 415 6.91 11.58 6.68
CA VAL A 415 6.73 10.19 7.09
C VAL A 415 5.36 10.04 7.73
N ASN A 416 4.46 9.35 7.04
CA ASN A 416 3.14 9.02 7.54
C ASN A 416 3.14 7.59 8.09
N ARG A 417 2.54 7.41 9.26
CA ARG A 417 2.50 6.13 9.97
C ARG A 417 1.07 5.82 10.38
N TRP A 418 0.53 4.75 9.82
CA TRP A 418 -0.77 4.23 10.21
C TRP A 418 -0.57 2.94 10.99
N ALA A 419 -0.82 3.01 12.30
CA ALA A 419 -0.74 1.83 13.17
C ALA A 419 -1.73 0.73 12.75
N HIS A 420 -2.84 1.13 12.12
CA HIS A 420 -3.92 0.28 11.66
C HIS A 420 -4.30 0.71 10.24
N GLY A 421 -3.50 0.29 9.26
CA GLY A 421 -3.67 0.60 7.85
C GLY A 421 -4.72 -0.32 7.18
N TYR A 422 -4.26 -1.33 6.46
CA TYR A 422 -5.15 -2.25 5.75
C TYR A 422 -5.77 -3.31 6.66
N SER A 423 -6.96 -3.79 6.31
CA SER A 423 -7.54 -5.01 6.88
C SER A 423 -6.76 -6.23 6.39
N HIS A 424 -6.52 -7.17 7.27
CA HIS A 424 -5.89 -8.44 6.94
C HIS A 424 -6.94 -9.55 6.88
N GLY A 425 -6.98 -10.25 5.74
CA GLY A 425 -7.74 -11.51 5.60
C GLY A 425 -6.91 -12.66 6.17
N LYS A 426 -7.52 -13.51 6.98
CA LYS A 426 -6.82 -14.68 7.56
C LYS A 426 -6.84 -15.87 6.60
N VAL A 427 -5.80 -16.71 6.69
CA VAL A 427 -5.85 -18.08 6.17
C VAL A 427 -7.05 -18.77 6.83
N ASN A 428 -7.95 -19.35 6.04
CA ASN A 428 -9.22 -19.99 6.44
C ASN A 428 -10.42 -19.06 6.75
N GLU A 429 -10.34 -17.75 6.59
CA GLU A 429 -11.50 -16.86 6.72
C GLU A 429 -12.11 -16.41 5.37
N ILE A 430 -11.55 -16.82 4.24
CA ILE A 430 -12.10 -16.54 2.92
C ILE A 430 -13.01 -17.72 2.51
N GLY A 431 -14.16 -17.75 3.09
CA GLY A 431 -15.21 -18.75 2.84
C GLY A 431 -16.58 -18.24 3.24
N ILE A 432 -16.92 -17.01 2.83
CA ILE A 432 -18.32 -16.52 2.82
C ILE A 432 -18.60 -15.93 1.43
#